data_c2c834c86702e32715f8f89d743782d3
#
_entry.id   c2c834c86702e32715f8f89d743782d3
#
_cell.length_a   1.000
_cell.length_b   1.000
_cell.length_c   1.000
_cell.angle_alpha   90.00
_cell.angle_beta   90.00
_cell.angle_gamma   90.00
#
_symmetry.space_group_name_H-M   'P 1'
#
loop_
_entity.id
_entity.type
_entity.pdbx_description
1 polymer ?
#
loop_
_entity_poly.entity_id
_entity_poly.type
_entity_poly.pdbx_seq_one_letter_code
_entity_poly.pdbx_strand_id
1 'polypeptide(L)'
;GDFFGSLGIGSIFGFVGNFFFAYVPYKLWINLGLVPSQDREPHPTSRRKVVAYVVVSFLGSAGCALPIAWGLELLGMVPFGALGSIIVLNNTIPAVVLGLPILTVLYPRIKKWDLLWTDIMDEHEIPVGGAMSLIGGFFMTLSILLGMAGGFLAASRAGQGLLYSGFGAGGIVGSLGVVLVAGIGTAGLVLSSFIQSMPPKKR
;
A
#
# COMPACT_ATOMS: atom_id res chain seq x y z
N GLY A 1 8.80 16.81 2.95
CA GLY A 1 7.73 16.84 3.95
C GLY A 1 8.11 16.05 5.19
N ASP A 2 8.43 14.77 5.03
CA ASP A 2 8.65 13.83 6.16
C ASP A 2 9.81 14.22 7.07
N PHE A 3 10.91 14.74 6.51
CA PHE A 3 12.06 15.14 7.31
C PHE A 3 11.73 16.26 8.30
N PHE A 4 11.01 17.27 7.88
CA PHE A 4 10.63 18.39 8.75
C PHE A 4 9.41 18.07 9.62
N GLY A 5 8.46 17.29 9.10
CA GLY A 5 7.23 16.94 9.81
C GLY A 5 7.41 15.92 10.95
N SER A 6 8.44 15.07 10.86
CA SER A 6 8.72 14.01 11.85
C SER A 6 10.10 14.16 12.52
N LEU A 7 10.65 15.37 12.55
CA LEU A 7 11.97 15.68 13.15
C LEU A 7 13.12 14.84 12.58
N GLY A 8 13.02 14.42 11.32
CA GLY A 8 14.02 13.64 10.62
C GLY A 8 13.94 12.12 10.86
N ILE A 9 13.73 11.67 12.09
CA ILE A 9 13.73 10.23 12.46
C ILE A 9 12.58 9.48 11.78
N GLY A 10 11.40 10.09 11.68
CA GLY A 10 10.22 9.52 11.01
C GLY A 10 10.37 9.34 9.49
N SER A 11 11.35 9.99 8.86
CA SER A 11 11.62 9.89 7.42
C SER A 11 11.92 8.47 6.96
N ILE A 12 12.50 7.63 7.81
CA ILE A 12 12.78 6.21 7.50
C ILE A 12 11.46 5.49 7.23
N PHE A 13 10.48 5.68 8.10
CA PHE A 13 9.16 5.06 7.94
C PHE A 13 8.40 5.65 6.77
N GLY A 14 8.54 6.96 6.53
CA GLY A 14 8.02 7.65 5.36
C GLY A 14 8.58 7.09 4.06
N PHE A 15 9.89 6.86 4.00
CA PHE A 15 10.54 6.24 2.84
C PHE A 15 9.99 4.82 2.57
N VAL A 16 9.93 3.98 3.60
CA VAL A 16 9.39 2.61 3.49
C VAL A 16 7.92 2.63 3.07
N GLY A 17 7.11 3.50 3.69
CA GLY A 17 5.70 3.60 3.35
C GLY A 17 5.47 4.07 1.91
N ASN A 18 6.19 5.08 1.45
CA ASN A 18 6.09 5.57 0.07
C ASN A 18 6.57 4.54 -0.97
N PHE A 19 7.57 3.73 -0.63
CA PHE A 19 7.94 2.57 -1.45
C PHE A 19 6.74 1.61 -1.60
N PHE A 20 6.09 1.24 -0.50
CA PHE A 20 4.93 0.35 -0.56
C PHE A 20 3.71 1.00 -1.24
N PHE A 21 3.57 2.32 -1.19
CA PHE A 21 2.51 3.03 -1.90
C PHE A 21 2.54 2.77 -3.42
N ALA A 22 3.71 2.65 -4.01
CA ALA A 22 3.88 2.30 -5.41
C ALA A 22 3.94 0.77 -5.64
N TYR A 23 4.69 0.06 -4.79
CA TYR A 23 4.97 -1.36 -4.95
C TYR A 23 3.73 -2.24 -4.79
N VAL A 24 2.87 -1.96 -3.80
CA VAL A 24 1.67 -2.75 -3.51
C VAL A 24 0.68 -2.73 -4.68
N PRO A 25 0.24 -1.58 -5.22
CA PRO A 25 -0.65 -1.55 -6.37
C PRO A 25 -0.06 -2.25 -7.59
N TYR A 26 1.21 -2.03 -7.88
CA TYR A 26 1.91 -2.69 -8.99
C TYR A 26 1.86 -4.21 -8.88
N LYS A 27 2.23 -4.76 -7.73
CA LYS A 27 2.25 -6.22 -7.53
C LYS A 27 0.86 -6.82 -7.45
N LEU A 28 -0.07 -6.17 -6.77
CA LEU A 28 -1.42 -6.69 -6.59
C LEU A 28 -2.26 -6.59 -7.87
N TRP A 29 -2.02 -5.60 -8.74
CA TRP A 29 -2.67 -5.55 -10.04
C TRP A 29 -2.45 -6.81 -10.85
N ILE A 30 -1.22 -7.35 -10.80
CA ILE A 30 -0.84 -8.55 -11.52
C ILE A 30 -1.28 -9.82 -10.78
N ASN A 31 -1.20 -9.82 -9.43
CA ASN A 31 -1.17 -11.04 -8.64
C ASN A 31 -2.43 -11.31 -7.82
N LEU A 32 -3.38 -10.37 -7.73
CA LEU A 32 -4.62 -10.58 -6.97
C LEU A 32 -5.70 -11.34 -7.74
N GLY A 33 -5.49 -11.61 -9.04
CA GLY A 33 -6.47 -12.28 -9.87
C GLY A 33 -7.77 -11.48 -10.12
N LEU A 34 -7.78 -10.20 -9.72
CA LEU A 34 -8.92 -9.30 -9.94
C LEU A 34 -9.11 -8.99 -11.42
N VAL A 35 -8.03 -9.01 -12.18
CA VAL A 35 -8.01 -8.73 -13.62
C VAL A 35 -7.62 -10.01 -14.36
N PRO A 36 -8.25 -10.34 -15.51
CA PRO A 36 -7.89 -11.51 -16.30
C PRO A 36 -6.42 -11.47 -16.72
N SER A 37 -5.74 -12.62 -16.69
CA SER A 37 -4.33 -12.72 -17.06
C SER A 37 -4.02 -12.30 -18.50
N GLN A 38 -5.04 -12.35 -19.37
CA GLN A 38 -4.95 -11.97 -20.78
C GLN A 38 -5.13 -10.47 -21.02
N ASP A 39 -5.67 -9.72 -20.03
CA ASP A 39 -5.96 -8.30 -20.16
C ASP A 39 -5.50 -7.56 -18.88
N ARG A 40 -4.18 -7.53 -18.69
CA ARG A 40 -3.54 -6.90 -17.52
C ARG A 40 -3.30 -5.39 -17.66
N GLU A 41 -3.73 -4.81 -18.77
CA GLU A 41 -3.60 -3.38 -18.97
C GLU A 41 -4.39 -2.61 -17.88
N PRO A 42 -3.78 -1.61 -17.24
CA PRO A 42 -4.43 -0.85 -16.17
C PRO A 42 -5.51 0.12 -16.68
N HIS A 43 -5.74 0.19 -17.99
CA HIS A 43 -6.77 1.05 -18.57
C HIS A 43 -8.16 0.63 -18.09
N PRO A 44 -8.95 1.51 -17.46
CA PRO A 44 -10.22 1.18 -16.82
C PRO A 44 -11.38 1.03 -17.82
N THR A 45 -11.26 0.09 -18.76
CA THR A 45 -12.24 -0.16 -19.82
C THR A 45 -13.47 -0.93 -19.37
N SER A 46 -13.46 -1.53 -18.20
CA SER A 46 -14.56 -2.32 -17.67
C SER A 46 -14.81 -2.05 -16.18
N ARG A 47 -16.04 -2.31 -15.71
CA ARG A 47 -16.38 -2.19 -14.27
C ARG A 47 -15.43 -3.01 -13.39
N ARG A 48 -15.04 -4.20 -13.85
CA ARG A 48 -14.09 -5.06 -13.12
C ARG A 48 -12.74 -4.38 -12.94
N LYS A 49 -12.21 -3.73 -13.98
CA LYS A 49 -10.94 -2.99 -13.91
C LYS A 49 -11.05 -1.75 -13.01
N VAL A 50 -12.17 -1.04 -13.06
CA VAL A 50 -12.42 0.09 -12.15
C VAL A 50 -12.44 -0.38 -10.69
N VAL A 51 -13.16 -1.46 -10.38
CA VAL A 51 -13.19 -2.04 -9.04
C VAL A 51 -11.80 -2.51 -8.62
N ALA A 52 -11.08 -3.21 -9.49
CA ALA A 52 -9.72 -3.64 -9.24
C ALA A 52 -8.81 -2.44 -8.93
N TYR A 53 -8.91 -1.36 -9.70
CA TYR A 53 -8.16 -0.12 -9.48
C TYR A 53 -8.44 0.48 -8.09
N VAL A 54 -9.72 0.59 -7.71
CA VAL A 54 -10.12 1.11 -6.40
C VAL A 54 -9.56 0.24 -5.27
N VAL A 55 -9.67 -1.08 -5.40
CA VAL A 55 -9.17 -2.04 -4.40
C VAL A 55 -7.66 -1.95 -4.26
N VAL A 56 -6.91 -1.94 -5.36
CA VAL A 56 -5.44 -1.89 -5.27
C VAL A 56 -4.95 -0.52 -4.82
N SER A 57 -5.67 0.57 -5.15
CA SER A 57 -5.37 1.92 -4.64
C SER A 57 -5.57 2.01 -3.13
N PHE A 58 -6.66 1.44 -2.62
CA PHE A 58 -6.91 1.34 -1.19
C PHE A 58 -5.83 0.50 -0.48
N LEU A 59 -5.50 -0.67 -1.02
CA LEU A 59 -4.46 -1.53 -0.45
C LEU A 59 -3.08 -0.88 -0.50
N GLY A 60 -2.76 -0.14 -1.57
CA GLY A 60 -1.54 0.65 -1.66
C GLY A 60 -1.47 1.75 -0.60
N SER A 61 -2.59 2.46 -0.41
CA SER A 61 -2.71 3.49 0.62
C SER A 61 -2.58 2.92 2.03
N ALA A 62 -3.20 1.77 2.29
CA ALA A 62 -3.10 1.05 3.56
C ALA A 62 -1.68 0.48 3.77
N GLY A 63 -1.05 -0.05 2.71
CA GLY A 63 0.34 -0.51 2.74
C GLY A 63 1.36 0.60 2.96
N CYS A 64 1.06 1.82 2.52
CA CYS A 64 1.81 3.03 2.87
C CYS A 64 1.60 3.42 4.33
N ALA A 65 0.34 3.44 4.77
CA ALA A 65 -0.03 3.90 6.10
C ALA A 65 0.53 3.00 7.21
N LEU A 66 0.54 1.69 6.99
CA LEU A 66 0.92 0.70 8.00
C LEU A 66 2.33 0.92 8.56
N PRO A 67 3.42 0.94 7.79
CA PRO A 67 4.77 1.17 8.32
C PRO A 67 4.95 2.59 8.86
N ILE A 68 4.33 3.61 8.26
CA ILE A 68 4.46 4.99 8.72
C ILE A 68 3.79 5.17 10.09
N ALA A 69 2.51 4.77 10.20
CA ALA A 69 1.77 4.91 11.44
C ALA A 69 2.35 4.03 12.54
N TRP A 70 2.79 2.81 12.23
CA TRP A 70 3.49 1.93 13.16
C TRP A 70 4.79 2.55 13.66
N GLY A 71 5.62 3.06 12.76
CA GLY A 71 6.91 3.62 13.14
C GLY A 71 6.81 4.86 14.01
N LEU A 72 5.85 5.76 13.73
CA LEU A 72 5.63 6.96 14.54
C LEU A 72 4.94 6.65 15.88
N GLU A 73 4.10 5.63 15.95
CA GLU A 73 3.57 5.08 17.20
C GLU A 73 4.70 4.49 18.06
N LEU A 74 5.60 3.68 17.43
CA LEU A 74 6.76 3.08 18.10
C LEU A 74 7.69 4.15 18.71
N LEU A 75 7.88 5.26 18.00
CA LEU A 75 8.67 6.39 18.47
C LEU A 75 7.94 7.27 19.51
N GLY A 76 6.68 6.97 19.81
CA GLY A 76 5.88 7.77 20.72
C GLY A 76 5.54 9.17 20.20
N MET A 77 5.52 9.36 18.86
CA MET A 77 5.35 10.68 18.24
C MET A 77 3.91 10.97 17.85
N VAL A 78 3.24 10.02 17.21
CA VAL A 78 1.87 10.20 16.69
C VAL A 78 1.07 8.91 16.87
N PRO A 79 -0.20 9.01 17.35
CA PRO A 79 -1.05 7.84 17.51
C PRO A 79 -1.33 7.12 16.20
N PHE A 80 -1.18 5.78 16.20
CA PHE A 80 -1.43 4.93 15.04
C PHE A 80 -2.84 5.13 14.46
N GLY A 81 -3.85 5.18 15.33
CA GLY A 81 -5.24 5.32 14.91
C GLY A 81 -5.48 6.56 14.06
N ALA A 82 -5.01 7.71 14.53
CA ALA A 82 -5.17 9.00 13.84
C ALA A 82 -4.34 9.05 12.55
N LEU A 83 -3.05 8.72 12.64
CA LEU A 83 -2.14 8.83 11.50
C LEU A 83 -2.48 7.82 10.40
N GLY A 84 -2.77 6.57 10.78
CA GLY A 84 -3.15 5.53 9.82
C GLY A 84 -4.40 5.89 9.03
N SER A 85 -5.45 6.40 9.69
CA SER A 85 -6.68 6.84 9.01
C SER A 85 -6.44 8.02 8.06
N ILE A 86 -5.67 9.02 8.50
CA ILE A 86 -5.33 10.18 7.67
C ILE A 86 -4.60 9.74 6.40
N ILE A 87 -3.56 8.92 6.52
CA ILE A 87 -2.76 8.50 5.36
C ILE A 87 -3.62 7.67 4.39
N VAL A 88 -4.42 6.73 4.90
CA VAL A 88 -5.31 5.94 4.05
C VAL A 88 -6.28 6.82 3.28
N LEU A 89 -6.95 7.76 3.93
CA LEU A 89 -7.92 8.65 3.29
C LEU A 89 -7.25 9.61 2.31
N ASN A 90 -6.18 10.29 2.73
CA ASN A 90 -5.47 11.25 1.90
C ASN A 90 -4.83 10.65 0.65
N ASN A 91 -4.48 9.37 0.68
CA ASN A 91 -3.93 8.69 -0.47
C ASN A 91 -5.02 8.05 -1.35
N THR A 92 -6.01 7.38 -0.74
CA THR A 92 -7.06 6.68 -1.48
C THR A 92 -7.98 7.64 -2.24
N ILE A 93 -8.43 8.72 -1.60
CA ILE A 93 -9.38 9.64 -2.21
C ILE A 93 -8.82 10.29 -3.48
N PRO A 94 -7.64 10.93 -3.46
CA PRO A 94 -7.06 11.49 -4.68
C PRO A 94 -6.71 10.41 -5.72
N ALA A 95 -6.21 9.23 -5.30
CA ALA A 95 -5.92 8.15 -6.22
C ALA A 95 -7.16 7.70 -7.00
N VAL A 96 -8.32 7.63 -6.36
CA VAL A 96 -9.57 7.24 -7.03
C VAL A 96 -10.18 8.40 -7.80
N VAL A 97 -10.32 9.58 -7.17
CA VAL A 97 -11.03 10.73 -7.76
C VAL A 97 -10.27 11.35 -8.93
N LEU A 98 -8.95 11.47 -8.81
CA LEU A 98 -8.09 12.05 -9.85
C LEU A 98 -7.42 10.99 -10.70
N GLY A 99 -6.96 9.90 -10.10
CA GLY A 99 -6.21 8.86 -10.79
C GLY A 99 -7.03 8.14 -11.86
N LEU A 100 -8.29 7.80 -11.62
CA LEU A 100 -9.15 7.15 -12.63
C LEU A 100 -9.36 8.01 -13.89
N PRO A 101 -9.77 9.29 -13.80
CA PRO A 101 -9.87 10.16 -14.97
C PRO A 101 -8.54 10.34 -15.69
N ILE A 102 -7.46 10.58 -14.94
CA ILE A 102 -6.13 10.75 -15.52
C ILE A 102 -5.70 9.49 -16.28
N LEU A 103 -5.85 8.31 -15.67
CA LEU A 103 -5.53 7.04 -16.29
C LEU A 103 -6.33 6.80 -17.56
N THR A 104 -7.64 7.12 -17.54
CA THR A 104 -8.54 6.98 -18.71
C THR A 104 -8.07 7.84 -19.88
N VAL A 105 -7.60 9.07 -19.63
CA VAL A 105 -7.19 10.02 -20.67
C VAL A 105 -5.74 9.78 -21.12
N LEU A 106 -4.83 9.54 -20.19
CA LEU A 106 -3.40 9.45 -20.50
C LEU A 106 -2.97 8.07 -20.99
N TYR A 107 -3.54 6.99 -20.47
CA TYR A 107 -3.10 5.63 -20.81
C TYR A 107 -3.13 5.36 -22.32
N PRO A 108 -4.22 5.65 -23.07
CA PRO A 108 -4.26 5.42 -24.52
C PRO A 108 -3.21 6.24 -25.28
N ARG A 109 -2.89 7.44 -24.78
CA ARG A 109 -1.87 8.32 -25.42
C ARG A 109 -0.46 7.78 -25.20
N ILE A 110 -0.15 7.39 -23.95
CA ILE A 110 1.16 6.82 -23.59
C ILE A 110 1.40 5.53 -24.36
N LYS A 111 0.37 4.67 -24.44
CA LYS A 111 0.41 3.43 -25.22
C LYS A 111 0.67 3.70 -26.72
N LYS A 112 0.03 4.71 -27.29
CA LYS A 112 0.22 5.09 -28.71
C LYS A 112 1.65 5.62 -28.99
N TRP A 113 2.35 6.09 -27.97
CA TRP A 113 3.70 6.59 -28.08
C TRP A 113 4.77 5.55 -27.72
N ASP A 114 4.38 4.29 -27.50
CA ASP A 114 5.27 3.19 -27.09
C ASP A 114 6.12 3.56 -25.85
N LEU A 115 5.51 4.26 -24.89
CA LEU A 115 6.15 4.73 -23.67
C LEU A 115 5.70 3.95 -22.42
N LEU A 116 5.01 2.82 -22.59
CA LEU A 116 4.72 1.94 -21.45
C LEU A 116 6.03 1.27 -21.01
N TRP A 117 6.15 1.01 -19.72
CA TRP A 117 7.31 0.30 -19.19
C TRP A 117 7.49 -1.08 -19.85
N THR A 118 6.39 -1.73 -20.26
CA THR A 118 6.40 -3.00 -21.02
C THR A 118 6.96 -2.85 -22.44
N ASP A 119 6.98 -1.65 -22.99
CA ASP A 119 7.51 -1.39 -24.32
C ASP A 119 9.02 -1.09 -24.26
N ILE A 120 9.50 -0.70 -23.06
CA ILE A 120 10.88 -0.28 -22.81
C ILE A 120 11.72 -1.43 -22.24
N MET A 121 11.11 -2.31 -21.44
CA MET A 121 11.79 -3.44 -20.80
C MET A 121 11.90 -4.63 -21.76
N ASP A 122 12.97 -5.40 -21.61
CA ASP A 122 13.09 -6.65 -22.31
C ASP A 122 12.01 -7.68 -21.87
N GLU A 123 11.53 -8.51 -22.79
CA GLU A 123 10.45 -9.48 -22.52
C GLU A 123 10.75 -10.41 -21.33
N HIS A 124 12.03 -10.75 -21.11
CA HIS A 124 12.44 -11.61 -19.99
C HIS A 124 12.42 -10.92 -18.62
N GLU A 125 12.35 -9.58 -18.58
CA GLU A 125 12.27 -8.77 -17.36
C GLU A 125 10.81 -8.50 -16.94
N ILE A 126 9.86 -8.71 -17.86
CA ILE A 126 8.44 -8.51 -17.58
C ILE A 126 7.96 -9.60 -16.61
N PRO A 127 7.44 -9.26 -15.43
CA PRO A 127 7.02 -10.25 -14.45
C PRO A 127 5.86 -11.10 -14.98
N VAL A 128 6.11 -12.38 -15.19
CA VAL A 128 5.07 -13.35 -15.48
C VAL A 128 4.48 -13.84 -14.17
N GLY A 129 3.18 -13.61 -13.96
CA GLY A 129 2.49 -14.11 -12.78
C GLY A 129 2.57 -15.64 -12.68
N GLY A 130 3.03 -16.15 -11.54
CA GLY A 130 3.11 -17.59 -11.23
C GLY A 130 2.47 -17.89 -9.87
N ALA A 131 2.40 -19.17 -9.49
CA ALA A 131 1.81 -19.58 -8.22
C ALA A 131 2.45 -18.88 -7.00
N MET A 132 3.78 -18.73 -6.98
CA MET A 132 4.49 -18.00 -5.92
C MET A 132 4.10 -16.52 -5.86
N SER A 133 3.84 -15.91 -7.02
CA SER A 133 3.41 -14.53 -7.14
C SER A 133 1.99 -14.33 -6.58
N LEU A 134 1.09 -15.28 -6.83
CA LEU A 134 -0.27 -15.28 -6.25
C LEU A 134 -0.22 -15.45 -4.72
N ILE A 135 0.59 -16.39 -4.23
CA ILE A 135 0.78 -16.61 -2.78
C ILE A 135 1.34 -15.35 -2.11
N GLY A 136 2.36 -14.76 -2.73
CA GLY A 136 2.96 -13.50 -2.23
C GLY A 136 1.96 -12.35 -2.23
N GLY A 137 1.13 -12.21 -3.27
CA GLY A 137 0.07 -11.19 -3.35
C GLY A 137 -1.01 -11.39 -2.29
N PHE A 138 -1.44 -12.62 -2.07
CA PHE A 138 -2.39 -12.95 -1.01
C PHE A 138 -1.80 -12.65 0.38
N PHE A 139 -0.57 -13.08 0.63
CA PHE A 139 0.11 -12.84 1.90
C PHE A 139 0.34 -11.34 2.17
N MET A 140 0.70 -10.58 1.13
CA MET A 140 0.82 -9.12 1.19
C MET A 140 -0.51 -8.47 1.58
N THR A 141 -1.59 -8.84 0.90
CA THR A 141 -2.94 -8.33 1.18
C THR A 141 -3.37 -8.65 2.61
N LEU A 142 -3.16 -9.90 3.04
CA LEU A 142 -3.50 -10.33 4.39
C LEU A 142 -2.70 -9.56 5.45
N SER A 143 -1.40 -9.37 5.24
CA SER A 143 -0.53 -8.61 6.14
C SER A 143 -0.99 -7.15 6.29
N ILE A 144 -1.36 -6.51 5.17
CA ILE A 144 -1.89 -5.13 5.18
C ILE A 144 -3.21 -5.08 5.95
N LEU A 145 -4.17 -5.94 5.61
CA LEU A 145 -5.49 -5.91 6.21
C LEU A 145 -5.46 -6.25 7.70
N LEU A 146 -4.74 -7.31 8.09
CA LEU A 146 -4.63 -7.70 9.50
C LEU A 146 -3.81 -6.69 10.30
N GLY A 147 -2.72 -6.15 9.73
CA GLY A 147 -1.91 -5.13 10.38
C GLY A 147 -2.68 -3.84 10.63
N MET A 148 -3.42 -3.36 9.62
CA MET A 148 -4.23 -2.15 9.75
C MET A 148 -5.45 -2.36 10.65
N ALA A 149 -6.26 -3.39 10.40
CA ALA A 149 -7.46 -3.66 11.20
C ALA A 149 -7.11 -4.00 12.65
N GLY A 150 -6.10 -4.86 12.86
CA GLY A 150 -5.62 -5.20 14.20
C GLY A 150 -5.00 -4.00 14.91
N GLY A 151 -4.22 -3.18 14.19
CA GLY A 151 -3.65 -1.93 14.70
C GLY A 151 -4.74 -0.94 15.13
N PHE A 152 -5.77 -0.72 14.31
CA PHE A 152 -6.91 0.12 14.65
C PHE A 152 -7.70 -0.42 15.85
N LEU A 153 -7.92 -1.72 15.93
CA LEU A 153 -8.59 -2.34 17.07
C LEU A 153 -7.78 -2.17 18.35
N ALA A 154 -6.48 -2.39 18.30
CA ALA A 154 -5.58 -2.16 19.44
C ALA A 154 -5.53 -0.68 19.83
N ALA A 155 -5.47 0.23 18.85
CA ALA A 155 -5.50 1.67 19.06
C ALA A 155 -6.79 2.12 19.75
N SER A 156 -7.94 1.62 19.29
CA SER A 156 -9.25 1.91 19.92
C SER A 156 -9.30 1.41 21.37
N ARG A 157 -8.78 0.22 21.65
CA ARG A 157 -8.69 -0.30 23.03
C ARG A 157 -7.74 0.49 23.92
N ALA A 158 -6.71 1.09 23.33
CA ALA A 158 -5.79 1.98 24.04
C ALA A 158 -6.34 3.41 24.21
N GLY A 159 -7.58 3.68 23.78
CA GLY A 159 -8.20 5.01 23.87
C GLY A 159 -7.74 5.99 22.80
N GLN A 160 -7.06 5.54 21.75
CA GLN A 160 -6.70 6.39 20.62
C GLN A 160 -7.92 6.68 19.74
N GLY A 161 -8.09 7.95 19.35
CA GLY A 161 -9.09 8.33 18.35
C GLY A 161 -8.72 7.80 16.97
N LEU A 162 -9.72 7.28 16.25
CA LEU A 162 -9.56 6.83 14.86
C LEU A 162 -9.69 7.99 13.85
N LEU A 163 -10.34 9.07 14.26
CA LEU A 163 -10.48 10.27 13.45
C LEU A 163 -9.58 11.36 14.03
N TYR A 164 -8.94 12.11 13.13
CA TYR A 164 -8.07 13.21 13.52
C TYR A 164 -8.88 14.32 14.19
N SER A 165 -8.53 14.61 15.44
CA SER A 165 -9.10 15.71 16.20
C SER A 165 -8.12 16.88 16.44
N GLY A 166 -7.00 16.88 15.69
CA GLY A 166 -5.94 17.89 15.81
C GLY A 166 -4.62 17.31 16.34
N PHE A 167 -3.48 17.90 15.93
CA PHE A 167 -2.18 17.57 16.51
C PHE A 167 -2.19 17.94 18.00
N GLY A 168 -1.92 16.97 18.86
CA GLY A 168 -1.89 17.17 20.31
C GLY A 168 -3.20 16.86 21.05
N ALA A 169 -4.27 16.47 20.39
CA ALA A 169 -5.47 15.99 21.06
C ALA A 169 -5.28 14.56 21.57
N GLY A 170 -4.64 14.46 22.71
CA GLY A 170 -4.73 13.47 23.76
C GLY A 170 -4.95 11.98 23.40
N GLY A 171 -4.18 11.42 22.46
CA GLY A 171 -4.13 9.98 22.31
C GLY A 171 -2.97 9.40 23.12
N ILE A 172 -3.16 8.27 23.78
CA ILE A 172 -2.07 7.48 24.35
C ILE A 172 -1.22 6.98 23.19
N VAL A 173 0.03 7.42 23.09
CA VAL A 173 1.00 7.01 22.05
C VAL A 173 1.94 5.97 22.66
N GLY A 174 2.48 5.07 21.83
CA GLY A 174 3.43 4.04 22.27
C GLY A 174 2.76 2.85 22.96
N SER A 175 1.49 2.59 22.69
CA SER A 175 0.78 1.43 23.19
C SER A 175 1.43 0.14 22.71
N LEU A 176 1.89 -0.71 23.64
CA LEU A 176 2.55 -2.00 23.31
C LEU A 176 1.67 -2.89 22.41
N GLY A 177 0.36 -2.93 22.65
CA GLY A 177 -0.58 -3.68 21.85
C GLY A 177 -0.61 -3.22 20.39
N VAL A 178 -0.62 -1.91 20.15
CA VAL A 178 -0.57 -1.31 18.80
C VAL A 178 0.77 -1.62 18.15
N VAL A 179 1.87 -1.36 18.86
CA VAL A 179 3.23 -1.57 18.35
C VAL A 179 3.46 -3.02 17.93
N LEU A 180 3.00 -4.00 18.73
CA LEU A 180 3.15 -5.41 18.40
C LEU A 180 2.29 -5.82 17.19
N VAL A 181 1.01 -5.48 17.20
CA VAL A 181 0.07 -5.94 16.15
C VAL A 181 0.38 -5.28 14.80
N ALA A 182 0.55 -3.97 14.78
CA ALA A 182 0.90 -3.26 13.54
C ALA A 182 2.33 -3.61 13.08
N GLY A 183 3.25 -3.89 14.02
CA GLY A 183 4.60 -4.34 13.73
C GLY A 183 4.64 -5.70 13.05
N ILE A 184 3.84 -6.67 13.51
CA ILE A 184 3.69 -7.98 12.84
C ILE A 184 3.14 -7.78 11.42
N GLY A 185 2.13 -6.92 11.24
CA GLY A 185 1.59 -6.60 9.92
C GLY A 185 2.65 -5.97 9.01
N THR A 186 3.43 -5.02 9.53
CA THR A 186 4.54 -4.38 8.79
C THR A 186 5.62 -5.39 8.42
N ALA A 187 6.03 -6.25 9.34
CA ALA A 187 7.00 -7.30 9.05
C ALA A 187 6.49 -8.28 7.99
N GLY A 188 5.21 -8.69 8.08
CA GLY A 188 4.56 -9.53 7.07
C GLY A 188 4.52 -8.86 5.69
N LEU A 189 4.24 -7.56 5.62
CA LEU A 189 4.26 -6.78 4.39
C LEU A 189 5.67 -6.77 3.76
N VAL A 190 6.71 -6.52 4.55
CA VAL A 190 8.11 -6.56 4.10
C VAL A 190 8.48 -7.96 3.61
N LEU A 191 8.18 -9.01 4.38
CA LEU A 191 8.49 -10.39 4.00
C LEU A 191 7.77 -10.80 2.71
N SER A 192 6.51 -10.37 2.51
CA SER A 192 5.76 -10.65 1.30
C SER A 192 6.39 -10.02 0.05
N SER A 193 7.06 -8.87 0.20
CA SER A 193 7.76 -8.23 -0.92
C SER A 193 8.95 -9.06 -1.40
N PHE A 194 9.69 -9.69 -0.49
CA PHE A 194 10.78 -10.61 -0.84
C PHE A 194 10.27 -11.86 -1.54
N ILE A 195 9.14 -12.45 -1.09
CA ILE A 195 8.53 -13.62 -1.74
C ILE A 195 8.16 -13.29 -3.19
N GLN A 196 7.63 -12.10 -3.44
CA GLN A 196 7.23 -11.67 -4.78
C GLN A 196 8.41 -11.26 -5.69
N SER A 197 9.58 -11.00 -5.14
CA SER A 197 10.79 -10.68 -5.91
C SER A 197 11.59 -11.90 -6.31
N MET A 198 11.26 -13.09 -5.78
CA MET A 198 11.97 -14.33 -6.16
C MET A 198 11.72 -14.67 -7.63
N PRO A 199 12.78 -14.96 -8.41
CA PRO A 199 12.62 -15.37 -9.80
C PRO A 199 11.82 -16.68 -9.87
N PRO A 200 10.99 -16.87 -10.92
CA PRO A 200 10.29 -18.12 -11.12
C PRO A 200 11.31 -19.26 -11.24
N LYS A 201 11.06 -20.34 -10.51
CA LYS A 201 11.93 -21.53 -10.58
C LYS A 201 12.00 -21.99 -12.04
N LYS A 202 13.19 -21.94 -12.66
CA LYS A 202 13.40 -22.50 -14.00
C LYS A 202 12.99 -23.97 -13.95
N ARG A 203 12.00 -24.34 -14.73
CA ARG A 203 11.65 -25.75 -14.99
C ARG A 203 12.63 -26.34 -15.98
#